data_116a68eff64c8b78686b98a18ebc0326
#
_entry.id   116a68eff64c8b78686b98a18ebc0326
#
_cell.length_a   1.000
_cell.length_b   1.000
_cell.length_c   1.000
_cell.angle_alpha   90.00
_cell.angle_beta   90.00
_cell.angle_gamma   90.00
#
_symmetry.space_group_name_H-M   'P 1'
#
loop_
_entity.id
_entity.type
_entity.pdbx_description
1 polymer ?
#
loop_
_entity_poly.entity_id
_entity_poly.type
_entity_poly.pdbx_seq_one_letter_code
_entity_poly.pdbx_strand_id
1 'polypeptide(L)'
;MPRASFPYTVCWAGRVEALEFLVTADVPHLGESLASVTLQPGILLACISRGAKVIFPGGGDSLQAGDTVIVVAPRERHIAELRQIFAERG
;
A
#
# COMPACT_ATOMS: atom_id res chain seq x y z
N MET A 1 -7.88 -4.56 -10.85
CA MET A 1 -7.38 -3.24 -10.53
C MET A 1 -6.00 -3.03 -11.08
N PRO A 2 -5.83 -2.01 -11.88
CA PRO A 2 -4.52 -1.79 -12.45
C PRO A 2 -3.52 -1.35 -11.39
N ARG A 3 -2.33 -1.82 -11.56
CA ARG A 3 -1.21 -1.40 -10.76
C ARG A 3 -0.42 -0.35 -11.53
N ALA A 4 -0.14 0.75 -10.87
CA ALA A 4 0.76 1.75 -11.41
C ALA A 4 2.01 1.71 -10.56
N SER A 5 3.13 1.40 -11.18
CA SER A 5 4.38 1.37 -10.45
C SER A 5 5.29 2.46 -10.97
N PHE A 6 6.15 2.94 -10.11
CA PHE A 6 7.15 3.87 -10.54
C PHE A 6 8.14 3.13 -11.43
N PRO A 7 8.68 3.79 -12.44
CA PRO A 7 9.56 3.12 -13.40
C PRO A 7 10.94 2.83 -12.84
N TYR A 8 11.16 3.05 -11.57
CA TYR A 8 12.47 2.89 -10.99
C TYR A 8 12.36 2.18 -9.65
N THR A 9 13.43 1.53 -9.29
CA THR A 9 13.57 0.90 -8.00
C THR A 9 14.16 1.90 -7.04
N VAL A 10 13.59 1.97 -5.84
CA VAL A 10 13.87 3.05 -4.93
C VAL A 10 15.27 2.98 -4.34
N CYS A 11 15.73 1.81 -3.93
CA CYS A 11 17.00 1.75 -3.23
C CYS A 11 17.51 0.32 -3.10
N TRP A 12 18.67 0.21 -2.49
CA TRP A 12 19.25 -1.06 -2.08
C TRP A 12 19.45 -2.02 -3.22
N ALA A 13 20.20 -1.58 -4.24
CA ALA A 13 20.63 -2.44 -5.32
C ALA A 13 19.48 -3.11 -6.06
N GLY A 14 18.37 -2.41 -6.19
CA GLY A 14 17.24 -2.91 -6.96
C GLY A 14 16.36 -3.91 -6.24
N ARG A 15 16.47 -4.03 -4.95
CA ARG A 15 15.71 -5.02 -4.19
C ARG A 15 14.38 -4.52 -3.68
N VAL A 16 14.17 -3.23 -3.71
CA VAL A 16 12.99 -2.61 -3.15
C VAL A 16 12.33 -1.76 -4.22
N GLU A 17 11.02 -1.81 -4.31
CA GLU A 17 10.30 -0.97 -5.25
C GLU A 17 9.19 -0.22 -4.55
N ALA A 18 8.86 0.94 -5.08
CA ALA A 18 7.74 1.73 -4.63
C ALA A 18 6.63 1.57 -5.66
N LEU A 19 5.44 1.27 -5.19
CA LEU A 19 4.29 1.00 -6.04
C LEU A 19 3.18 1.95 -5.69
N GLU A 20 2.52 2.48 -6.70
CA GLU A 20 1.38 3.35 -6.50
C GLU A 20 0.11 2.60 -6.85
N PHE A 21 -0.87 2.62 -5.95
CA PHE A 21 -2.15 1.96 -6.18
C PHE A 21 -3.29 2.92 -5.93
N LEU A 22 -4.32 2.79 -6.75
CA LEU A 22 -5.60 3.43 -6.48
C LEU A 22 -6.40 2.51 -5.58
N VAL A 23 -6.95 3.05 -4.50
CA VAL A 23 -7.78 2.29 -3.58
C VAL A 23 -9.19 2.25 -4.14
N THR A 24 -9.66 1.06 -4.48
CA THR A 24 -11.01 0.86 -5.02
C THR A 24 -11.90 0.27 -3.95
N ALA A 25 -13.20 0.30 -4.19
CA ALA A 25 -14.17 -0.13 -3.18
C ALA A 25 -14.07 -1.61 -2.83
N ASP A 26 -13.42 -2.40 -3.66
CA ASP A 26 -13.29 -3.85 -3.42
C ASP A 26 -12.02 -4.22 -2.63
N VAL A 27 -11.23 -3.23 -2.22
CA VAL A 27 -10.04 -3.50 -1.42
C VAL A 27 -10.49 -3.88 -0.01
N PRO A 28 -9.90 -4.93 0.58
CA PRO A 28 -10.28 -5.32 1.93
C PRO A 28 -9.81 -4.29 2.96
N HIS A 29 -10.46 -4.30 4.11
CA HIS A 29 -10.08 -3.49 5.26
C HIS A 29 -10.27 -2.00 5.11
N LEU A 30 -11.13 -1.55 4.17
CA LEU A 30 -11.44 -0.13 4.07
C LEU A 30 -12.12 0.35 5.34
N GLY A 31 -11.71 1.51 5.81
CA GLY A 31 -12.31 2.11 6.99
C GLY A 31 -11.80 1.55 8.30
N GLU A 32 -11.03 0.48 8.28
CA GLU A 32 -10.49 -0.08 9.51
C GLU A 32 -9.22 0.65 9.90
N SER A 33 -9.03 0.82 11.20
CA SER A 33 -7.81 1.43 11.70
C SER A 33 -6.59 0.61 11.26
N LEU A 34 -5.58 1.28 10.75
CA LEU A 34 -4.39 0.58 10.29
C LEU A 34 -3.67 -0.15 11.41
N ALA A 35 -3.88 0.29 12.66
CA ALA A 35 -3.33 -0.42 13.80
C ALA A 35 -3.90 -1.82 13.93
N SER A 36 -5.11 -2.05 13.42
CA SER A 36 -5.76 -3.36 13.52
C SER A 36 -5.55 -4.21 12.28
N VAL A 37 -4.89 -3.67 11.27
CA VAL A 37 -4.66 -4.37 10.01
C VAL A 37 -3.23 -4.84 9.96
N THR A 38 -3.03 -6.08 9.56
CA THR A 38 -1.69 -6.66 9.46
C THR A 38 -1.25 -6.68 8.02
N LEU A 39 -0.08 -6.13 7.76
CA LEU A 39 0.52 -6.18 6.43
C LEU A 39 1.47 -7.36 6.34
N GLN A 40 1.70 -7.83 5.13
CA GLN A 40 2.69 -8.86 4.88
C GLN A 40 4.05 -8.38 5.36
N PRO A 41 4.91 -9.29 5.85
CA PRO A 41 6.23 -8.88 6.33
C PRO A 41 7.03 -8.16 5.24
N GLY A 42 7.70 -7.11 5.63
CA GLY A 42 8.55 -6.36 4.72
C GLY A 42 7.84 -5.33 3.87
N ILE A 43 6.53 -5.22 4.00
CA ILE A 43 5.76 -4.25 3.22
C ILE A 43 5.44 -3.03 4.08
N LEU A 44 5.67 -1.86 3.51
CA LEU A 44 5.42 -0.60 4.18
C LEU A 44 4.42 0.23 3.38
N LEU A 45 3.39 0.71 4.05
CA LEU A 45 2.47 1.68 3.46
C LEU A 45 3.05 3.06 3.75
N ALA A 46 3.64 3.67 2.73
CA ALA A 46 4.46 4.86 2.95
C ALA A 46 3.63 6.13 3.05
N CYS A 47 2.63 6.30 2.20
CA CYS A 47 1.77 7.47 2.30
C CYS A 47 0.44 7.24 1.58
N ILE A 48 -0.52 8.09 1.92
CA ILE A 48 -1.86 8.07 1.34
C ILE A 48 -2.11 9.45 0.78
N SER A 49 -2.56 9.53 -0.46
CA SER A 49 -2.99 10.79 -1.07
C SER A 49 -4.51 10.77 -1.13
N ARG A 50 -5.13 11.73 -0.48
CA ARG A 50 -6.59 11.84 -0.42
C ARG A 50 -6.98 13.24 -0.85
N GLY A 51 -7.46 13.35 -2.08
CA GLY A 51 -7.69 14.66 -2.67
C GLY A 51 -6.38 15.42 -2.77
N ALA A 52 -6.34 16.63 -2.24
CA ALA A 52 -5.13 17.44 -2.25
C ALA A 52 -4.24 17.19 -1.04
N LYS A 53 -4.62 16.24 -0.18
CA LYS A 53 -3.96 16.03 1.09
C LYS A 53 -3.05 14.80 1.02
N VAL A 54 -1.87 14.92 1.59
CA VAL A 54 -0.97 13.78 1.73
C VAL A 54 -0.93 13.40 3.20
N ILE A 55 -1.17 12.12 3.47
CA ILE A 55 -1.21 11.58 4.82
C ILE A 55 -0.06 10.60 4.98
N PHE A 56 0.73 10.78 6.03
CA PHE A 56 1.73 9.79 6.42
C PHE A 56 1.06 8.91 7.46
N PRO A 57 0.66 7.69 7.09
CA PRO A 57 -0.30 6.95 7.91
C PRO A 57 0.25 6.56 9.27
N GLY A 58 -0.58 6.75 10.27
CA GLY A 58 -0.36 6.24 11.61
C GLY A 58 -1.41 5.21 11.93
N GLY A 59 -1.33 4.66 13.14
CA GLY A 59 -2.25 3.58 13.53
C GLY A 59 -3.71 3.98 13.51
N GLY A 60 -4.01 5.26 13.70
CA GLY A 60 -5.41 5.71 13.71
C GLY A 60 -5.98 6.04 12.34
N ASP A 61 -5.16 6.00 11.31
CA ASP A 61 -5.62 6.29 9.96
C ASP A 61 -6.23 5.04 9.33
N SER A 62 -6.99 5.24 8.26
CA SER A 62 -7.59 4.13 7.53
C SER A 62 -7.58 4.44 6.04
N LEU A 63 -7.73 3.41 5.23
CA LEU A 63 -7.83 3.55 3.78
C LEU A 63 -9.28 3.79 3.40
N GLN A 64 -9.49 4.60 2.38
CA GLN A 64 -10.82 4.87 1.86
C GLN A 64 -10.78 4.75 0.35
N ALA A 65 -11.91 4.33 -0.22
CA ALA A 65 -12.01 4.25 -1.67
C ALA A 65 -11.77 5.63 -2.27
N GLY A 66 -10.99 5.67 -3.34
CA GLY A 66 -10.61 6.92 -3.97
C GLY A 66 -9.24 7.43 -3.57
N ASP A 67 -8.66 6.87 -2.52
CA ASP A 67 -7.31 7.22 -2.13
C ASP A 67 -6.31 6.68 -3.14
N THR A 68 -5.14 7.30 -3.18
CA THR A 68 -3.98 6.74 -3.85
C THR A 68 -2.94 6.48 -2.80
N VAL A 69 -2.32 5.31 -2.84
CA VAL A 69 -1.35 4.93 -1.82
C VAL A 69 -0.02 4.57 -2.45
N ILE A 70 1.04 4.84 -1.70
CA ILE A 70 2.38 4.41 -2.08
C ILE A 70 2.79 3.29 -1.15
N VAL A 71 3.12 2.15 -1.73
CA VAL A 71 3.52 0.97 -1.00
C VAL A 71 4.97 0.67 -1.34
N VAL A 72 5.77 0.42 -0.33
CA VAL A 72 7.17 0.02 -0.52
C VAL A 72 7.28 -1.45 -0.16
N ALA A 73 7.81 -2.24 -1.06
CA ALA A 73 7.85 -3.68 -0.88
C ALA A 73 9.13 -4.27 -1.47
N PRO A 74 9.57 -5.40 -0.94
CA PRO A 74 10.67 -6.13 -1.57
C PRO A 74 10.24 -6.55 -2.96
N ARG A 75 11.15 -6.44 -3.90
CA ARG A 75 10.87 -6.75 -5.29
C ARG A 75 10.39 -8.17 -5.49
N GLU A 76 10.95 -9.07 -4.73
CA GLU A 76 10.63 -10.49 -4.83
C GLU A 76 9.20 -10.82 -4.43
N ARG A 77 8.51 -9.90 -3.79
CA ARG A 77 7.10 -10.12 -3.43
C ARG A 77 6.17 -10.10 -4.63
N HIS A 78 6.59 -9.44 -5.72
CA HIS A 78 5.77 -9.40 -6.94
C HIS A 78 4.37 -8.89 -6.70
N ILE A 79 4.25 -7.77 -5.99
CA ILE A 79 2.95 -7.20 -5.66
C ILE A 79 2.33 -6.63 -6.94
N ALA A 80 1.21 -7.17 -7.36
CA ALA A 80 0.51 -6.72 -8.55
C ALA A 80 -0.77 -5.96 -8.21
N GLU A 81 -1.38 -6.25 -7.07
CA GLU A 81 -2.62 -5.63 -6.65
C GLU A 81 -2.52 -5.21 -5.20
N LEU A 82 -3.22 -4.15 -4.86
CA LEU A 82 -3.15 -3.61 -3.51
C LEU A 82 -3.56 -4.63 -2.46
N ARG A 83 -4.57 -5.46 -2.75
CA ARG A 83 -5.03 -6.45 -1.76
C ARG A 83 -3.94 -7.42 -1.33
N GLN A 84 -2.89 -7.54 -2.12
CA GLN A 84 -1.83 -8.49 -1.81
C GLN A 84 -0.92 -8.02 -0.68
N ILE A 85 -1.04 -6.77 -0.26
CA ILE A 85 -0.19 -6.28 0.83
C ILE A 85 -0.69 -6.72 2.20
N PHE A 86 -1.94 -7.16 2.30
CA PHE A 86 -2.51 -7.53 3.58
C PHE A 86 -2.21 -8.98 3.92
N ALA A 87 -1.85 -9.22 5.17
CA ALA A 87 -1.58 -10.57 5.63
C ALA A 87 -2.89 -11.32 5.85
N GLU A 88 -2.89 -12.58 5.46
CA GLU A 88 -4.03 -13.43 5.73
C GLU A 88 -4.03 -13.79 7.21
N ARG A 89 -5.17 -13.69 7.83
CA ARG A 89 -5.34 -14.07 9.20
C ARG A 89 -6.06 -15.41 9.20
N GLY A 90 -5.32 -16.43 9.33
CA GLY A 90 -5.80 -17.79 9.16
C GLY A 90 -6.90 -18.20 10.08
#